data_3de8ca5e93e1274d7c157e4d5ef05a25
#
_entry.id   3de8ca5e93e1274d7c157e4d5ef05a25
#
_cell.length_a   1.000
_cell.length_b   1.000
_cell.length_c   1.000
_cell.angle_alpha   90.00
_cell.angle_beta   90.00
_cell.angle_gamma   90.00
#
_symmetry.space_group_name_H-M   'P 1'
#
loop_
_entity.id
_entity.type
_entity.pdbx_description
1 polymer ?
#
loop_
_entity_poly.entity_id
_entity_poly.type
_entity_poly.pdbx_seq_one_letter_code
_entity_poly.pdbx_strand_id
1 'polypeptide(L)'
;MTQETVEKVVIFFAGDSGDGIQLTGSQFTNTAALYGNDLSTFPDFPAEIRAPQGTLAGVSGFQISFGSTEIFTPGDECDVLVVMNVAALKANLKRLKKGGAIILNTDGFDKRNLRLAGFADDENPLTDNSLADYRVSEMNVTKLTRECLVDVTLGVKEKDRCKNMFVLGFVYWMYNRSLEHTIDFLKQKFNSKPDVLEANTRVLKAGYNFANTCEISSSRFDVKPAKMASGTYRNIMGNQATAMGLIAASQQSGLDLFYGSYPITPASDILHELAKHKNFSVRSFQAEDEIAAVSASIGASFGGALGVTATSGPGVALKGEAIGLAFMLELP
;
A
#
# COMPACT_ATOMS: atom_id res chain seq x y z
N MET A 1 21.07 -22.69 -5.96
CA MET A 1 19.73 -22.02 -5.95
C MET A 1 19.19 -22.05 -7.37
N THR A 2 18.02 -22.60 -7.57
CA THR A 2 17.34 -22.61 -8.87
C THR A 2 16.64 -21.27 -9.06
N GLN A 3 16.92 -20.60 -10.17
CA GLN A 3 16.18 -19.40 -10.58
C GLN A 3 15.07 -19.85 -11.53
N GLU A 4 13.83 -19.56 -11.18
CA GLU A 4 12.64 -19.90 -11.95
C GLU A 4 12.16 -18.66 -12.69
N THR A 5 11.95 -18.77 -14.01
CA THR A 5 11.37 -17.67 -14.79
C THR A 5 9.85 -17.79 -14.77
N VAL A 6 9.17 -16.73 -14.37
CA VAL A 6 7.71 -16.64 -14.28
C VAL A 6 7.19 -15.44 -15.07
N GLU A 7 6.06 -15.61 -15.74
CA GLU A 7 5.49 -14.55 -16.58
C GLU A 7 4.76 -13.48 -15.78
N LYS A 8 4.07 -13.90 -14.73
CA LYS A 8 3.23 -13.03 -13.88
C LYS A 8 3.29 -13.50 -12.43
N VAL A 9 3.28 -12.55 -11.51
CA VAL A 9 3.24 -12.79 -10.06
C VAL A 9 2.29 -11.82 -9.41
N VAL A 10 1.54 -12.30 -8.43
CA VAL A 10 0.72 -11.49 -7.53
C VAL A 10 1.26 -11.61 -6.12
N ILE A 11 1.65 -10.49 -5.53
CA ILE A 11 2.08 -10.39 -4.13
C ILE A 11 1.04 -9.62 -3.34
N PHE A 12 0.67 -10.14 -2.17
CA PHE A 12 -0.17 -9.44 -1.21
C PHE A 12 0.63 -9.17 0.07
N PHE A 13 0.84 -7.90 0.39
CA PHE A 13 1.44 -7.45 1.65
C PHE A 13 0.34 -7.16 2.65
N ALA A 14 0.42 -7.71 3.86
CA ALA A 14 -0.58 -7.56 4.91
C ALA A 14 0.05 -7.29 6.28
N GLY A 15 -0.55 -6.38 7.03
CA GLY A 15 -0.12 -6.00 8.38
C GLY A 15 -1.08 -4.99 8.99
N ASP A 16 -0.77 -4.48 10.17
CA ASP A 16 -1.53 -3.38 10.76
C ASP A 16 -1.27 -2.06 10.02
N SER A 17 -2.19 -1.13 10.14
CA SER A 17 -2.09 0.22 9.54
C SER A 17 -0.76 0.93 9.85
N GLY A 18 -0.16 0.65 11.02
CA GLY A 18 1.15 1.20 11.45
C GLY A 18 2.37 0.46 10.93
N ASP A 19 2.23 -0.69 10.29
CA ASP A 19 3.34 -1.53 9.83
C ASP A 19 4.00 -1.05 8.53
N GLY A 20 3.50 0.04 7.93
CA GLY A 20 4.06 0.62 6.71
C GLY A 20 3.79 -0.19 5.43
N ILE A 21 2.70 -0.98 5.41
CA ILE A 21 2.33 -1.87 4.30
C ILE A 21 2.16 -1.10 2.98
N GLN A 22 1.48 0.05 3.01
CA GLN A 22 1.27 0.88 1.82
C GLN A 22 2.61 1.39 1.25
N LEU A 23 3.54 1.76 2.12
CA LEU A 23 4.89 2.18 1.70
C LEU A 23 5.66 1.03 1.07
N THR A 24 5.63 -0.15 1.70
CA THR A 24 6.31 -1.36 1.19
C THR A 24 5.79 -1.73 -0.20
N GLY A 25 4.48 -1.80 -0.36
CA GLY A 25 3.83 -2.09 -1.64
C GLY A 25 4.16 -1.04 -2.71
N SER A 26 4.07 0.24 -2.37
CA SER A 26 4.40 1.33 -3.31
C SER A 26 5.87 1.32 -3.74
N GLN A 27 6.82 1.03 -2.83
CA GLN A 27 8.24 0.95 -3.20
C GLN A 27 8.53 -0.25 -4.08
N PHE A 28 7.91 -1.41 -3.81
CA PHE A 28 8.01 -2.57 -4.69
C PHE A 28 7.43 -2.27 -6.07
N THR A 29 6.26 -1.61 -6.13
CA THR A 29 5.59 -1.19 -7.36
C THR A 29 6.50 -0.30 -8.22
N ASN A 30 7.08 0.75 -7.61
CA ASN A 30 7.97 1.66 -8.31
C ASN A 30 9.20 0.93 -8.88
N THR A 31 9.78 0.03 -8.11
CA THR A 31 10.95 -0.75 -8.55
C THR A 31 10.58 -1.72 -9.68
N ALA A 32 9.41 -2.37 -9.63
CA ALA A 32 8.92 -3.22 -10.70
C ALA A 32 8.64 -2.43 -12.00
N ALA A 33 8.02 -1.24 -11.88
CA ALA A 33 7.80 -0.34 -13.01
C ALA A 33 9.12 0.11 -13.66
N LEU A 34 10.11 0.53 -12.86
CA LEU A 34 11.43 0.95 -13.36
C LEU A 34 12.23 -0.20 -13.98
N TYR A 35 11.99 -1.42 -13.53
CA TYR A 35 12.55 -2.63 -14.16
C TYR A 35 11.91 -2.92 -15.53
N GLY A 36 10.76 -2.31 -15.83
CA GLY A 36 10.03 -2.45 -17.08
C GLY A 36 8.92 -3.50 -17.05
N ASN A 37 8.48 -3.95 -15.88
CA ASN A 37 7.28 -4.79 -15.80
C ASN A 37 6.02 -3.97 -16.05
N ASP A 38 5.03 -4.57 -16.69
CA ASP A 38 3.65 -4.10 -16.60
C ASP A 38 3.05 -4.52 -15.26
N LEU A 39 2.17 -3.68 -14.70
CA LEU A 39 1.67 -3.90 -13.35
C LEU A 39 0.30 -3.27 -13.09
N SER A 40 -0.38 -3.82 -12.10
CA SER A 40 -1.60 -3.25 -11.52
C SER A 40 -1.58 -3.42 -10.01
N THR A 41 -2.07 -2.44 -9.26
CA THR A 41 -2.06 -2.45 -7.79
C THR A 41 -3.44 -2.24 -7.20
N PHE A 42 -3.63 -2.75 -6.00
CA PHE A 42 -4.83 -2.55 -5.19
C PHE A 42 -4.46 -2.31 -3.73
N PRO A 43 -4.44 -1.04 -3.27
CA PRO A 43 -4.34 -0.73 -1.85
C PRO A 43 -5.61 -1.17 -1.12
N ASP A 44 -5.45 -1.92 -0.03
CA ASP A 44 -6.54 -2.37 0.84
C ASP A 44 -6.38 -1.71 2.21
N PHE A 45 -7.30 -0.82 2.55
CA PHE A 45 -7.27 -0.05 3.78
C PHE A 45 -8.09 -0.74 4.87
N PRO A 46 -7.77 -0.53 6.16
CA PRO A 46 -8.53 -1.12 7.27
C PRO A 46 -10.02 -0.80 7.17
N ALA A 47 -10.86 -1.78 7.50
CA ALA A 47 -12.32 -1.64 7.49
C ALA A 47 -12.81 -0.60 8.51
N GLU A 48 -12.08 -0.46 9.62
CA GLU A 48 -12.38 0.51 10.67
C GLU A 48 -11.26 1.53 10.84
N ILE A 49 -11.64 2.81 10.89
CA ILE A 49 -10.73 3.90 11.22
C ILE A 49 -10.34 3.76 12.70
N ARG A 50 -9.02 3.73 12.99
CA ARG A 50 -8.47 3.57 14.35
C ARG A 50 -8.82 2.25 15.05
N ALA A 51 -9.02 1.17 14.30
CA ALA A 51 -9.13 -0.16 14.88
C ALA A 51 -7.91 -0.48 15.77
N PRO A 52 -8.10 -1.20 16.87
CA PRO A 52 -6.99 -1.64 17.72
C PRO A 52 -6.00 -2.49 16.93
N GLN A 53 -4.71 -2.32 17.21
CA GLN A 53 -3.66 -3.14 16.61
C GLN A 53 -3.84 -4.63 16.94
N GLY A 54 -3.57 -5.49 15.98
CA GLY A 54 -3.71 -6.94 16.12
C GLY A 54 -5.13 -7.47 15.96
N THR A 55 -6.11 -6.62 15.61
CA THR A 55 -7.47 -7.05 15.29
C THR A 55 -7.68 -7.18 13.78
N LEU A 56 -8.62 -8.03 13.37
CA LEU A 56 -8.94 -8.23 11.94
C LEU A 56 -9.36 -6.92 11.25
N ALA A 57 -10.12 -6.08 11.95
CA ALA A 57 -10.61 -4.79 11.42
C ALA A 57 -9.48 -3.77 11.18
N GLY A 58 -8.33 -3.90 11.86
CA GLY A 58 -7.16 -3.03 11.73
C GLY A 58 -6.17 -3.43 10.64
N VAL A 59 -6.41 -4.56 9.96
CA VAL A 59 -5.51 -5.06 8.92
C VAL A 59 -5.55 -4.17 7.69
N SER A 60 -4.38 -3.74 7.25
CA SER A 60 -4.12 -3.06 5.98
C SER A 60 -3.46 -4.02 5.00
N GLY A 61 -3.79 -3.89 3.74
CA GLY A 61 -3.22 -4.71 2.68
C GLY A 61 -2.73 -3.89 1.50
N PHE A 62 -1.84 -4.47 0.71
CA PHE A 62 -1.44 -3.91 -0.58
C PHE A 62 -1.15 -5.06 -1.55
N GLN A 63 -1.94 -5.14 -2.60
CA GLN A 63 -1.76 -6.12 -3.65
C GLN A 63 -1.03 -5.51 -4.84
N ILE A 64 -0.07 -6.23 -5.39
CA ILE A 64 0.54 -5.93 -6.68
C ILE A 64 0.53 -7.16 -7.56
N SER A 65 0.03 -7.00 -8.78
CA SER A 65 0.20 -7.92 -9.90
C SER A 65 1.22 -7.30 -10.85
N PHE A 66 2.28 -8.04 -11.20
CA PHE A 66 3.29 -7.56 -12.13
C PHE A 66 3.79 -8.71 -13.01
N GLY A 67 4.21 -8.38 -14.23
CA GLY A 67 4.56 -9.41 -15.20
C GLY A 67 5.37 -8.92 -16.39
N SER A 68 5.74 -9.90 -17.21
CA SER A 68 6.35 -9.70 -18.53
C SER A 68 5.32 -9.59 -19.67
N THR A 69 4.04 -9.71 -19.33
CA THR A 69 2.88 -9.57 -20.21
C THR A 69 1.97 -8.46 -19.70
N GLU A 70 1.00 -8.07 -20.51
CA GLU A 70 0.03 -7.03 -20.16
C GLU A 70 -0.83 -7.42 -18.94
N ILE A 71 -0.99 -6.52 -17.99
CA ILE A 71 -1.67 -6.71 -16.72
C ILE A 71 -2.89 -5.78 -16.64
N PHE A 72 -4.09 -6.34 -16.75
CA PHE A 72 -5.33 -5.55 -16.74
C PHE A 72 -5.93 -5.36 -15.35
N THR A 73 -5.64 -6.28 -14.41
CA THR A 73 -6.24 -6.26 -13.06
C THR A 73 -5.22 -6.66 -11.99
N PRO A 74 -5.43 -6.24 -10.73
CA PRO A 74 -4.59 -6.69 -9.61
C PRO A 74 -4.68 -8.19 -9.34
N GLY A 75 -5.72 -8.88 -9.83
CA GLY A 75 -5.98 -10.31 -9.58
C GLY A 75 -6.79 -10.56 -8.30
N ASP A 76 -7.39 -11.74 -8.20
CA ASP A 76 -8.23 -12.14 -7.05
C ASP A 76 -7.43 -12.89 -6.00
N GLU A 77 -6.51 -13.77 -6.43
CA GLU A 77 -5.64 -14.55 -5.57
C GLU A 77 -4.18 -14.13 -5.71
N CYS A 78 -3.39 -14.33 -4.66
CA CYS A 78 -1.96 -14.05 -4.68
C CYS A 78 -1.12 -15.34 -4.73
N ASP A 79 0.07 -15.22 -5.33
CA ASP A 79 1.08 -16.27 -5.37
C ASP A 79 1.97 -16.23 -4.11
N VAL A 80 2.12 -15.01 -3.54
CA VAL A 80 2.91 -14.75 -2.33
C VAL A 80 2.11 -13.88 -1.38
N LEU A 81 1.99 -14.32 -0.13
CA LEU A 81 1.38 -13.58 0.97
C LEU A 81 2.49 -13.18 1.97
N VAL A 82 2.67 -11.88 2.13
CA VAL A 82 3.62 -11.30 3.09
C VAL A 82 2.85 -10.83 4.33
N VAL A 83 3.20 -11.36 5.50
CA VAL A 83 2.39 -11.21 6.71
C VAL A 83 3.22 -10.64 7.85
N MET A 84 2.82 -9.49 8.37
CA MET A 84 3.53 -8.81 9.45
C MET A 84 3.05 -9.19 10.85
N ASN A 85 1.87 -9.80 10.98
CA ASN A 85 1.29 -10.24 12.27
C ASN A 85 0.20 -11.31 12.06
N VAL A 86 -0.27 -11.87 13.17
CA VAL A 86 -1.25 -12.97 13.18
C VAL A 86 -2.61 -12.58 12.62
N ALA A 87 -3.08 -11.36 12.88
CA ALA A 87 -4.36 -10.88 12.34
C ALA A 87 -4.33 -10.74 10.81
N ALA A 88 -3.20 -10.26 10.28
CA ALA A 88 -2.96 -10.18 8.83
C ALA A 88 -2.95 -11.56 8.18
N LEU A 89 -2.39 -12.59 8.82
CA LEU A 89 -2.44 -13.97 8.35
C LEU A 89 -3.89 -14.45 8.26
N LYS A 90 -4.63 -14.37 9.36
CA LYS A 90 -6.02 -14.86 9.41
C LYS A 90 -6.94 -14.18 8.41
N ALA A 91 -6.82 -12.86 8.27
CA ALA A 91 -7.65 -12.09 7.34
C ALA A 91 -7.43 -12.46 5.87
N ASN A 92 -6.17 -12.81 5.51
CA ASN A 92 -5.76 -12.88 4.11
C ASN A 92 -5.33 -14.27 3.62
N LEU A 93 -5.23 -15.29 4.47
CA LEU A 93 -4.80 -16.63 4.06
C LEU A 93 -5.67 -17.20 2.92
N LYS A 94 -6.96 -16.88 2.93
CA LYS A 94 -7.91 -17.31 1.88
C LYS A 94 -7.64 -16.71 0.50
N ARG A 95 -6.81 -15.65 0.41
CA ARG A 95 -6.40 -15.03 -0.87
C ARG A 95 -5.19 -15.75 -1.48
N LEU A 96 -4.50 -16.58 -0.71
CA LEU A 96 -3.31 -17.27 -1.17
C LEU A 96 -3.68 -18.53 -1.95
N LYS A 97 -3.12 -18.68 -3.15
CA LYS A 97 -3.25 -19.89 -3.95
C LYS A 97 -2.69 -21.10 -3.20
N LYS A 98 -3.29 -22.27 -3.38
CA LYS A 98 -2.74 -23.53 -2.85
C LYS A 98 -1.31 -23.74 -3.35
N GLY A 99 -0.41 -24.13 -2.45
CA GLY A 99 1.02 -24.23 -2.73
C GLY A 99 1.76 -22.90 -2.86
N GLY A 100 1.09 -21.79 -2.62
CA GLY A 100 1.68 -20.45 -2.62
C GLY A 100 2.72 -20.25 -1.52
N ALA A 101 3.44 -19.13 -1.56
CA ALA A 101 4.46 -18.83 -0.58
C ALA A 101 3.94 -17.86 0.50
N ILE A 102 4.30 -18.10 1.76
CA ILE A 102 4.04 -17.20 2.88
C ILE A 102 5.38 -16.67 3.42
N ILE A 103 5.54 -15.37 3.44
CA ILE A 103 6.64 -14.69 4.15
C ILE A 103 6.05 -14.21 5.48
N LEU A 104 6.43 -14.85 6.57
CA LEU A 104 5.77 -14.72 7.86
C LEU A 104 6.69 -14.09 8.90
N ASN A 105 6.27 -12.93 9.45
CA ASN A 105 6.86 -12.43 10.67
C ASN A 105 6.30 -13.21 11.86
N THR A 106 7.14 -13.96 12.56
CA THR A 106 6.74 -14.78 13.72
C THR A 106 6.56 -13.97 15.01
N ASP A 107 6.92 -12.69 15.00
CA ASP A 107 6.68 -11.81 16.15
C ASP A 107 5.17 -11.61 16.39
N GLY A 108 4.77 -11.67 17.64
CA GLY A 108 3.38 -11.47 18.01
C GLY A 108 2.46 -12.71 17.86
N PHE A 109 3.00 -13.92 17.71
CA PHE A 109 2.20 -15.16 17.73
C PHE A 109 2.02 -15.72 19.16
N ASP A 110 1.89 -14.82 20.15
CA ASP A 110 1.55 -15.19 21.51
C ASP A 110 0.03 -15.36 21.69
N LYS A 111 -0.37 -16.02 22.80
CA LYS A 111 -1.78 -16.32 23.10
C LYS A 111 -2.70 -15.10 23.10
N ARG A 112 -2.19 -13.94 23.53
CA ARG A 112 -2.98 -12.71 23.56
C ARG A 112 -3.31 -12.22 22.14
N ASN A 113 -2.32 -12.18 21.26
CA ASN A 113 -2.48 -11.72 19.89
C ASN A 113 -3.28 -12.72 19.03
N LEU A 114 -3.10 -14.02 19.27
CA LEU A 114 -3.96 -15.05 18.67
C LEU A 114 -5.43 -14.83 18.99
N ARG A 115 -5.78 -14.61 20.28
CA ARG A 115 -7.14 -14.28 20.70
C ARG A 115 -7.67 -12.98 20.10
N LEU A 116 -6.86 -11.92 20.04
CA LEU A 116 -7.23 -10.65 19.41
C LEU A 116 -7.55 -10.83 17.93
N ALA A 117 -6.82 -11.70 17.24
CA ALA A 117 -7.08 -12.10 15.86
C ALA A 117 -8.25 -13.09 15.73
N GLY A 118 -8.86 -13.52 16.82
CA GLY A 118 -10.03 -14.41 16.85
C GLY A 118 -9.70 -15.89 16.62
N PHE A 119 -8.48 -16.33 16.92
CA PHE A 119 -8.14 -17.76 17.02
C PHE A 119 -8.65 -18.36 18.34
N ALA A 120 -9.00 -19.65 18.33
CA ALA A 120 -9.32 -20.38 19.56
C ALA A 120 -8.05 -20.60 20.42
N ASP A 121 -8.24 -20.96 21.70
CA ASP A 121 -7.13 -21.05 22.66
C ASP A 121 -6.11 -22.15 22.34
N ASP A 122 -6.51 -23.13 21.57
CA ASP A 122 -5.71 -24.28 21.10
C ASP A 122 -5.23 -24.15 19.65
N GLU A 123 -5.65 -23.09 18.95
CA GLU A 123 -5.21 -22.81 17.58
C GLU A 123 -3.93 -21.96 17.55
N ASN A 124 -2.91 -22.45 16.87
CA ASN A 124 -1.72 -21.66 16.54
C ASN A 124 -1.16 -22.10 15.17
N PRO A 125 -1.30 -21.26 14.14
CA PRO A 125 -0.85 -21.59 12.77
C PRO A 125 0.61 -21.98 12.63
N LEU A 126 1.48 -21.59 13.59
CA LEU A 126 2.89 -22.01 13.59
C LEU A 126 3.09 -23.45 14.03
N THR A 127 2.10 -24.08 14.72
CA THR A 127 2.28 -25.39 15.35
C THR A 127 1.17 -26.41 15.07
N ASP A 128 0.04 -25.96 14.50
CA ASP A 128 -1.16 -26.79 14.29
C ASP A 128 -1.25 -27.42 12.88
N ASN A 129 -0.19 -27.30 12.07
CA ASN A 129 -0.12 -27.76 10.69
C ASN A 129 -1.12 -27.11 9.71
N SER A 130 -1.82 -26.05 10.10
CA SER A 130 -2.77 -25.35 9.22
C SER A 130 -2.11 -24.70 7.99
N LEU A 131 -0.80 -24.49 8.03
CA LEU A 131 -0.01 -23.94 6.93
C LEU A 131 0.76 -25.01 6.12
N ALA A 132 0.54 -26.31 6.35
CA ALA A 132 1.29 -27.39 5.70
C ALA A 132 1.16 -27.41 4.16
N ASP A 133 0.07 -26.90 3.62
CA ASP A 133 -0.17 -26.81 2.16
C ASP A 133 0.59 -25.64 1.50
N TYR A 134 1.33 -24.82 2.25
CA TYR A 134 2.02 -23.62 1.79
C TYR A 134 3.54 -23.70 2.00
N ARG A 135 4.27 -22.93 1.21
CA ARG A 135 5.72 -22.76 1.39
C ARG A 135 5.99 -21.63 2.37
N VAL A 136 6.19 -21.91 3.63
CA VAL A 136 6.31 -20.90 4.69
C VAL A 136 7.77 -20.54 4.93
N SER A 137 8.08 -19.26 4.84
CA SER A 137 9.34 -18.64 5.26
C SER A 137 9.11 -17.89 6.57
N GLU A 138 9.44 -18.54 7.69
CA GLU A 138 9.29 -17.97 9.03
C GLU A 138 10.51 -17.15 9.42
N MET A 139 10.30 -15.93 9.92
CA MET A 139 11.37 -15.08 10.42
C MET A 139 10.86 -14.12 11.52
N ASN A 140 11.63 -13.94 12.58
CA ASN A 140 11.34 -12.91 13.57
C ASN A 140 11.87 -11.55 13.09
N VAL A 141 11.09 -10.88 12.24
CA VAL A 141 11.47 -9.62 11.58
C VAL A 141 11.76 -8.53 12.60
N THR A 142 10.97 -8.43 13.68
CA THR A 142 11.16 -7.41 14.72
C THR A 142 12.50 -7.60 15.43
N LYS A 143 12.83 -8.82 15.83
CA LYS A 143 14.11 -9.14 16.47
C LYS A 143 15.28 -8.83 15.52
N LEU A 144 15.23 -9.33 14.30
CA LEU A 144 16.27 -9.11 13.28
C LEU A 144 16.47 -7.62 12.97
N THR A 145 15.37 -6.85 12.91
CA THR A 145 15.43 -5.39 12.74
C THR A 145 16.15 -4.71 13.90
N ARG A 146 15.81 -5.07 15.16
CA ARG A 146 16.45 -4.49 16.34
C ARG A 146 17.93 -4.87 16.44
N GLU A 147 18.29 -6.10 16.11
CA GLU A 147 19.67 -6.58 16.12
C GLU A 147 20.54 -5.83 15.11
N CYS A 148 20.04 -5.56 13.90
CA CYS A 148 20.80 -4.79 12.92
C CYS A 148 20.91 -3.29 13.23
N LEU A 149 20.14 -2.78 14.21
CA LEU A 149 20.12 -1.39 14.64
C LEU A 149 20.63 -1.18 16.08
N VAL A 150 21.36 -2.14 16.63
CA VAL A 150 21.78 -2.08 18.04
C VAL A 150 22.58 -0.81 18.36
N ASP A 151 23.44 -0.38 17.46
CA ASP A 151 24.34 0.77 17.56
C ASP A 151 23.74 2.10 17.03
N VAL A 152 22.51 2.08 16.49
CA VAL A 152 21.84 3.29 16.00
C VAL A 152 21.10 3.98 17.15
N THR A 153 21.28 5.31 17.25
CA THR A 153 20.69 6.13 18.32
C THR A 153 19.22 6.47 18.03
N LEU A 154 18.37 5.44 18.03
CA LEU A 154 16.91 5.58 17.86
C LEU A 154 16.18 4.87 19.00
N GLY A 155 15.02 5.38 19.37
CA GLY A 155 14.14 4.72 20.34
C GLY A 155 13.61 3.39 19.80
N VAL A 156 13.23 2.47 20.71
CA VAL A 156 12.75 1.11 20.32
C VAL A 156 11.59 1.18 19.33
N LYS A 157 10.60 2.07 19.55
CA LYS A 157 9.46 2.26 18.66
C LYS A 157 9.87 2.76 17.26
N GLU A 158 10.92 3.57 17.18
CA GLU A 158 11.43 4.08 15.91
C GLU A 158 12.19 2.99 15.15
N LYS A 159 12.96 2.15 15.86
CA LYS A 159 13.59 0.95 15.29
C LYS A 159 12.55 -0.01 14.74
N ASP A 160 11.50 -0.29 15.50
CA ASP A 160 10.42 -1.20 15.10
C ASP A 160 9.65 -0.73 13.85
N ARG A 161 9.57 0.58 13.63
CA ARG A 161 8.97 1.15 12.42
C ARG A 161 9.76 0.84 11.14
N CYS A 162 11.03 0.45 11.26
CA CYS A 162 11.84 0.09 10.10
C CYS A 162 11.63 -1.37 9.62
N LYS A 163 10.88 -2.20 10.35
CA LYS A 163 10.71 -3.63 10.07
C LYS A 163 10.11 -3.92 8.68
N ASN A 164 9.30 -3.00 8.14
CA ASN A 164 8.77 -3.10 6.79
C ASN A 164 9.87 -3.06 5.71
N MET A 165 10.97 -2.35 5.95
CA MET A 165 12.12 -2.35 5.04
C MET A 165 12.85 -3.69 5.02
N PHE A 166 12.86 -4.44 6.16
CA PHE A 166 13.43 -5.77 6.19
C PHE A 166 12.69 -6.71 5.23
N VAL A 167 11.36 -6.73 5.34
CA VAL A 167 10.51 -7.56 4.48
C VAL A 167 10.61 -7.14 3.02
N LEU A 168 10.65 -5.83 2.74
CA LEU A 168 10.87 -5.31 1.40
C LEU A 168 12.20 -5.78 0.81
N GLY A 169 13.28 -5.74 1.59
CA GLY A 169 14.59 -6.24 1.20
C GLY A 169 14.57 -7.73 0.85
N PHE A 170 13.88 -8.54 1.68
CA PHE A 170 13.69 -9.96 1.43
C PHE A 170 12.97 -10.21 0.10
N VAL A 171 11.87 -9.51 -0.15
CA VAL A 171 11.08 -9.63 -1.39
C VAL A 171 11.89 -9.13 -2.61
N TYR A 172 12.72 -8.09 -2.46
CA TYR A 172 13.62 -7.65 -3.52
C TYR A 172 14.63 -8.72 -3.93
N TRP A 173 15.20 -9.43 -2.95
CA TRP A 173 16.07 -10.56 -3.25
C TRP A 173 15.31 -11.68 -3.98
N MET A 174 14.11 -12.03 -3.51
CA MET A 174 13.27 -13.08 -4.10
C MET A 174 12.98 -12.83 -5.58
N TYR A 175 12.76 -11.57 -5.97
CA TYR A 175 12.45 -11.17 -7.35
C TYR A 175 13.61 -10.49 -8.08
N ASN A 176 14.82 -10.61 -7.58
CA ASN A 176 16.04 -10.06 -8.19
C ASN A 176 15.92 -8.55 -8.49
N ARG A 177 15.45 -7.78 -7.53
CA ARG A 177 15.27 -6.32 -7.67
C ARG A 177 16.41 -5.54 -7.04
N SER A 178 16.80 -4.41 -7.67
CA SER A 178 17.79 -3.48 -7.11
C SER A 178 17.22 -2.73 -5.90
N LEU A 179 18.08 -2.48 -4.91
CA LEU A 179 17.75 -1.67 -3.73
C LEU A 179 17.88 -0.17 -3.99
N GLU A 180 18.57 0.24 -5.08
CA GLU A 180 19.01 1.63 -5.30
C GLU A 180 17.85 2.63 -5.32
N HIS A 181 16.80 2.32 -6.06
CA HIS A 181 15.63 3.21 -6.17
C HIS A 181 14.97 3.49 -4.82
N THR A 182 14.85 2.46 -3.98
CA THR A 182 14.30 2.64 -2.63
C THR A 182 15.28 3.39 -1.73
N ILE A 183 16.57 3.17 -1.85
CA ILE A 183 17.59 3.94 -1.10
C ILE A 183 17.53 5.42 -1.50
N ASP A 184 17.40 5.74 -2.76
CA ASP A 184 17.28 7.13 -3.22
C ASP A 184 15.97 7.78 -2.77
N PHE A 185 14.87 7.06 -2.78
CA PHE A 185 13.62 7.51 -2.16
C PHE A 185 13.79 7.79 -0.67
N LEU A 186 14.46 6.90 0.08
CA LEU A 186 14.71 7.09 1.51
C LEU A 186 15.59 8.34 1.77
N LYS A 187 16.61 8.59 0.94
CA LYS A 187 17.44 9.81 1.01
C LYS A 187 16.59 11.07 0.82
N GLN A 188 15.68 11.08 -0.16
CA GLN A 188 14.80 12.23 -0.41
C GLN A 188 13.80 12.42 0.73
N LYS A 189 13.20 11.35 1.22
CA LYS A 189 12.17 11.40 2.26
C LYS A 189 12.72 11.78 3.64
N PHE A 190 13.91 11.31 3.98
CA PHE A 190 14.52 11.46 5.31
C PHE A 190 15.79 12.31 5.29
N ASN A 191 15.96 13.23 4.32
CA ASN A 191 17.14 14.08 4.21
C ASN A 191 17.42 14.91 5.48
N SER A 192 16.36 15.29 6.22
CA SER A 192 16.45 16.02 7.50
C SER A 192 16.59 15.12 8.74
N LYS A 193 16.61 13.79 8.59
CA LYS A 193 16.65 12.79 9.68
C LYS A 193 17.65 11.69 9.36
N PRO A 194 18.97 11.98 9.47
CA PRO A 194 20.03 11.06 9.04
C PRO A 194 19.98 9.70 9.74
N ASP A 195 19.69 9.66 11.06
CA ASP A 195 19.59 8.40 11.81
C ASP A 195 18.44 7.50 11.29
N VAL A 196 17.31 8.11 10.93
CA VAL A 196 16.17 7.39 10.36
C VAL A 196 16.48 6.88 8.95
N LEU A 197 17.20 7.68 8.14
CA LEU A 197 17.67 7.28 6.81
C LEU A 197 18.62 6.09 6.92
N GLU A 198 19.61 6.17 7.81
CA GLU A 198 20.57 5.11 8.04
C GLU A 198 19.86 3.84 8.49
N ALA A 199 18.98 3.92 9.49
CA ALA A 199 18.24 2.78 10.01
C ALA A 199 17.44 2.06 8.91
N ASN A 200 16.64 2.79 8.15
CA ASN A 200 15.84 2.18 7.08
C ASN A 200 16.72 1.56 5.98
N THR A 201 17.82 2.21 5.61
CA THR A 201 18.76 1.68 4.60
C THR A 201 19.46 0.41 5.09
N ARG A 202 19.90 0.37 6.36
CA ARG A 202 20.53 -0.83 6.97
C ARG A 202 19.55 -1.99 7.03
N VAL A 203 18.32 -1.73 7.48
CA VAL A 203 17.28 -2.76 7.59
C VAL A 203 16.88 -3.31 6.22
N LEU A 204 16.77 -2.46 5.19
CA LEU A 204 16.51 -2.90 3.81
C LEU A 204 17.60 -3.85 3.30
N LYS A 205 18.88 -3.48 3.50
CA LYS A 205 20.02 -4.31 3.13
C LYS A 205 20.09 -5.59 3.96
N ALA A 206 19.76 -5.51 5.25
CA ALA A 206 19.74 -6.68 6.15
C ALA A 206 18.69 -7.71 5.67
N GLY A 207 17.48 -7.29 5.29
CA GLY A 207 16.47 -8.20 4.75
C GLY A 207 16.90 -8.87 3.44
N TYR A 208 17.51 -8.10 2.54
CA TYR A 208 18.06 -8.64 1.29
C TYR A 208 19.18 -9.69 1.54
N ASN A 209 20.12 -9.37 2.42
CA ASN A 209 21.23 -10.25 2.74
C ASN A 209 20.77 -11.49 3.52
N PHE A 210 19.79 -11.34 4.42
CA PHE A 210 19.19 -12.44 5.16
C PHE A 210 18.59 -13.48 4.20
N ALA A 211 17.83 -13.03 3.20
CA ALA A 211 17.28 -13.91 2.17
C ALA A 211 18.36 -14.62 1.34
N ASN A 212 19.51 -13.96 1.14
CA ASN A 212 20.64 -14.53 0.40
C ASN A 212 21.44 -15.55 1.20
N THR A 213 21.51 -15.40 2.52
CA THR A 213 22.36 -16.24 3.41
C THR A 213 21.60 -17.39 4.07
N CYS A 214 20.34 -17.16 4.42
CA CYS A 214 19.51 -18.23 4.91
C CYS A 214 19.08 -19.08 3.71
N GLU A 215 19.43 -20.34 3.67
CA GLU A 215 18.92 -21.36 2.74
C GLU A 215 17.42 -21.62 3.02
N ILE A 216 16.66 -20.55 3.30
CA ILE A 216 15.21 -20.60 3.36
C ILE A 216 14.77 -21.04 1.98
N SER A 217 13.97 -22.08 1.90
CA SER A 217 13.49 -22.82 0.72
C SER A 217 12.75 -21.96 -0.33
N SER A 218 12.94 -20.65 -0.32
CA SER A 218 12.37 -19.74 -1.31
C SER A 218 13.21 -19.74 -2.58
N SER A 219 12.61 -20.17 -3.67
CA SER A 219 13.18 -20.03 -5.01
C SER A 219 13.35 -18.54 -5.34
N ARG A 220 14.41 -18.18 -6.07
CA ARG A 220 14.50 -16.88 -6.72
C ARG A 220 13.66 -16.90 -8.00
N PHE A 221 12.89 -15.87 -8.19
CA PHE A 221 12.05 -15.72 -9.37
C PHE A 221 12.59 -14.61 -10.27
N ASP A 222 12.56 -14.86 -11.57
CA ASP A 222 12.91 -13.88 -12.60
C ASP A 222 11.67 -13.52 -13.40
N VAL A 223 11.16 -12.32 -13.20
CA VAL A 223 10.04 -11.76 -13.96
C VAL A 223 10.62 -10.76 -14.94
N LYS A 224 10.69 -11.14 -16.21
CA LYS A 224 11.28 -10.33 -17.28
C LYS A 224 10.50 -9.01 -17.50
N PRO A 225 11.13 -7.99 -18.09
CA PRO A 225 10.42 -6.79 -18.55
C PRO A 225 9.28 -7.15 -19.52
N ALA A 226 8.19 -6.39 -19.46
CA ALA A 226 7.08 -6.53 -20.39
C ALA A 226 7.45 -5.97 -21.77
N LYS A 227 6.87 -6.56 -22.81
CA LYS A 227 7.01 -6.07 -24.19
C LYS A 227 6.02 -4.93 -24.42
N MET A 228 6.40 -3.72 -24.04
CA MET A 228 5.59 -2.52 -24.25
C MET A 228 6.02 -1.78 -25.53
N ALA A 229 5.09 -1.02 -26.12
CA ALA A 229 5.41 -0.13 -27.22
C ALA A 229 6.49 0.88 -26.79
N SER A 230 7.31 1.36 -27.76
CA SER A 230 8.30 2.39 -27.45
C SER A 230 7.61 3.68 -26.99
N GLY A 231 8.03 4.27 -25.87
CA GLY A 231 7.43 5.47 -25.33
C GLY A 231 7.92 5.81 -23.93
N THR A 232 7.40 6.90 -23.39
CA THR A 232 7.62 7.31 -22.00
C THR A 232 6.41 6.88 -21.17
N TYR A 233 6.64 6.06 -20.16
CA TYR A 233 5.62 5.54 -19.26
C TYR A 233 5.73 6.18 -17.89
N ARG A 234 4.62 6.31 -17.22
CA ARG A 234 4.53 6.81 -15.86
C ARG A 234 3.69 5.86 -15.00
N ASN A 235 4.25 5.42 -13.89
CA ASN A 235 3.45 4.79 -12.85
C ASN A 235 2.57 5.85 -12.20
N ILE A 236 1.26 5.67 -12.22
CA ILE A 236 0.28 6.63 -11.72
C ILE A 236 -0.79 5.92 -10.90
N MET A 237 -1.16 6.51 -9.77
CA MET A 237 -2.28 6.05 -8.95
C MET A 237 -3.60 6.64 -9.46
N GLY A 238 -4.71 5.92 -9.26
CA GLY A 238 -6.05 6.35 -9.69
C GLY A 238 -6.44 7.74 -9.18
N ASN A 239 -6.16 8.07 -7.92
CA ASN A 239 -6.44 9.39 -7.35
C ASN A 239 -5.65 10.51 -8.05
N GLN A 240 -4.41 10.25 -8.44
CA GLN A 240 -3.60 11.22 -9.21
C GLN A 240 -4.15 11.38 -10.63
N ALA A 241 -4.52 10.27 -11.29
CA ALA A 241 -5.14 10.31 -12.61
C ALA A 241 -6.47 11.09 -12.58
N THR A 242 -7.29 10.88 -11.54
CA THR A 242 -8.54 11.62 -11.31
C THR A 242 -8.27 13.12 -11.17
N ALA A 243 -7.29 13.52 -10.36
CA ALA A 243 -6.93 14.92 -10.19
C ALA A 243 -6.50 15.57 -11.53
N MET A 244 -5.66 14.88 -12.31
CA MET A 244 -5.24 15.34 -13.63
C MET A 244 -6.42 15.43 -14.62
N GLY A 245 -7.34 14.45 -14.59
CA GLY A 245 -8.55 14.45 -15.41
C GLY A 245 -9.48 15.62 -15.09
N LEU A 246 -9.65 15.95 -13.81
CA LEU A 246 -10.43 17.10 -13.36
C LEU A 246 -9.82 18.43 -13.84
N ILE A 247 -8.49 18.57 -13.77
CA ILE A 247 -7.80 19.75 -14.30
C ILE A 247 -8.01 19.85 -15.82
N ALA A 248 -7.84 18.74 -16.54
CA ALA A 248 -8.07 18.72 -17.99
C ALA A 248 -9.50 19.10 -18.36
N ALA A 249 -10.50 18.59 -17.62
CA ALA A 249 -11.91 18.94 -17.80
C ALA A 249 -12.17 20.43 -17.56
N SER A 250 -11.61 21.00 -16.50
CA SER A 250 -11.67 22.44 -16.21
C SER A 250 -11.08 23.27 -17.36
N GLN A 251 -9.89 22.92 -17.83
CA GLN A 251 -9.22 23.65 -18.92
C GLN A 251 -10.00 23.56 -20.25
N GLN A 252 -10.58 22.40 -20.55
CA GLN A 252 -11.34 22.21 -21.79
C GLN A 252 -12.73 22.86 -21.77
N SER A 253 -13.39 22.88 -20.60
CA SER A 253 -14.69 23.53 -20.43
C SER A 253 -14.60 25.03 -20.25
N GLY A 254 -13.44 25.57 -19.89
CA GLY A 254 -13.24 26.97 -19.51
C GLY A 254 -13.85 27.34 -18.15
N LEU A 255 -14.24 26.34 -17.34
CA LEU A 255 -14.77 26.54 -15.99
C LEU A 255 -13.66 26.42 -14.93
N ASP A 256 -13.67 27.31 -13.94
CA ASP A 256 -12.80 27.17 -12.77
C ASP A 256 -13.13 25.88 -12.00
N LEU A 257 -12.11 25.11 -11.64
CA LEU A 257 -12.32 23.90 -10.83
C LEU A 257 -12.42 24.25 -9.35
N PHE A 258 -13.55 23.94 -8.74
CA PHE A 258 -13.72 23.95 -7.29
C PHE A 258 -13.82 22.52 -6.77
N TYR A 259 -12.87 22.10 -5.92
CA TYR A 259 -12.85 20.79 -5.32
C TYR A 259 -13.08 20.88 -3.81
N GLY A 260 -14.30 20.55 -3.38
CA GLY A 260 -14.68 20.51 -1.97
C GLY A 260 -14.46 19.12 -1.39
N SER A 261 -13.61 19.01 -0.38
CA SER A 261 -13.28 17.75 0.27
C SER A 261 -13.12 17.93 1.78
N TYR A 262 -12.94 16.83 2.49
CA TYR A 262 -12.68 16.76 3.92
C TYR A 262 -11.66 15.65 4.19
N PRO A 263 -11.02 15.57 5.38
CA PRO A 263 -10.04 14.54 5.67
C PRO A 263 -10.67 13.15 5.73
N ILE A 264 -10.49 12.35 4.69
CA ILE A 264 -10.97 10.97 4.59
C ILE A 264 -10.04 10.12 3.71
N THR A 265 -9.57 9.01 4.22
CA THR A 265 -8.73 8.05 3.47
C THR A 265 -9.63 7.13 2.62
N PRO A 266 -9.28 6.86 1.34
CA PRO A 266 -8.13 7.37 0.59
C PRO A 266 -8.43 8.64 -0.25
N ALA A 267 -9.63 9.22 -0.20
CA ALA A 267 -10.07 10.31 -1.07
C ALA A 267 -9.28 11.62 -0.89
N SER A 268 -8.65 11.82 0.29
CA SER A 268 -7.80 12.99 0.56
C SER A 268 -6.61 13.12 -0.39
N ASP A 269 -6.17 12.02 -1.01
CA ASP A 269 -5.06 12.08 -1.97
C ASP A 269 -5.39 12.93 -3.20
N ILE A 270 -6.67 12.97 -3.62
CA ILE A 270 -7.12 13.84 -4.72
C ILE A 270 -6.97 15.31 -4.30
N LEU A 271 -7.40 15.67 -3.07
CA LEU A 271 -7.24 17.03 -2.53
C LEU A 271 -5.77 17.44 -2.49
N HIS A 272 -4.91 16.56 -1.97
CA HIS A 272 -3.48 16.81 -1.86
C HIS A 272 -2.82 16.98 -3.23
N GLU A 273 -3.25 16.20 -4.22
CA GLU A 273 -2.72 16.32 -5.58
C GLU A 273 -3.18 17.63 -6.23
N LEU A 274 -4.46 17.94 -6.18
CA LEU A 274 -5.01 19.19 -6.73
C LEU A 274 -4.39 20.43 -6.09
N ALA A 275 -4.10 20.40 -4.81
CA ALA A 275 -3.46 21.53 -4.09
C ALA A 275 -2.06 21.90 -4.64
N LYS A 276 -1.41 21.00 -5.37
CA LYS A 276 -0.12 21.26 -6.03
C LYS A 276 -0.27 22.05 -7.34
N HIS A 277 -1.48 22.07 -7.93
CA HIS A 277 -1.75 22.56 -9.27
C HIS A 277 -2.52 23.89 -9.30
N LYS A 278 -2.21 24.80 -8.40
CA LYS A 278 -2.89 26.11 -8.26
C LYS A 278 -2.82 26.98 -9.52
N ASN A 279 -1.82 26.75 -10.38
CA ASN A 279 -1.63 27.49 -11.63
C ASN A 279 -2.65 27.13 -12.74
N PHE A 280 -3.54 26.14 -12.49
CA PHE A 280 -4.59 25.72 -13.43
C PHE A 280 -5.99 26.14 -12.98
N SER A 281 -6.14 27.27 -12.26
CA SER A 281 -7.42 27.74 -11.73
C SER A 281 -8.12 26.72 -10.83
N VAL A 282 -7.34 25.97 -10.07
CA VAL A 282 -7.83 24.98 -9.11
C VAL A 282 -8.05 25.63 -7.75
N ARG A 283 -9.28 25.58 -7.26
CA ARG A 283 -9.68 26.00 -5.90
C ARG A 283 -9.97 24.77 -5.06
N SER A 284 -8.97 24.30 -4.30
CA SER A 284 -9.15 23.20 -3.35
C SER A 284 -9.61 23.74 -2.00
N PHE A 285 -10.72 23.21 -1.51
CA PHE A 285 -11.35 23.60 -0.25
C PHE A 285 -11.45 22.38 0.69
N GLN A 286 -10.88 22.50 1.88
CA GLN A 286 -11.01 21.48 2.93
C GLN A 286 -12.11 21.91 3.90
N ALA A 287 -13.21 21.17 3.91
CA ALA A 287 -14.31 21.32 4.84
C ALA A 287 -14.07 20.50 6.13
N GLU A 288 -14.94 20.69 7.10
CA GLU A 288 -14.96 19.94 8.37
C GLU A 288 -15.40 18.49 8.16
N ASP A 289 -16.45 18.29 7.35
CA ASP A 289 -17.08 17.00 7.10
C ASP A 289 -17.59 16.88 5.65
N GLU A 290 -18.15 15.70 5.34
CA GLU A 290 -18.68 15.36 4.02
C GLU A 290 -19.86 16.23 3.58
N ILE A 291 -20.71 16.66 4.51
CA ILE A 291 -21.91 17.46 4.22
C ILE A 291 -21.49 18.88 3.85
N ALA A 292 -20.60 19.48 4.63
CA ALA A 292 -20.03 20.79 4.34
C ALA A 292 -19.24 20.78 3.00
N ALA A 293 -18.50 19.72 2.72
CA ALA A 293 -17.73 19.58 1.49
C ALA A 293 -18.63 19.55 0.24
N VAL A 294 -19.66 18.72 0.23
CA VAL A 294 -20.59 18.64 -0.90
C VAL A 294 -21.42 19.92 -1.06
N SER A 295 -21.87 20.51 0.04
CA SER A 295 -22.64 21.75 0.00
C SER A 295 -21.84 22.94 -0.57
N ALA A 296 -20.54 23.02 -0.21
CA ALA A 296 -19.65 24.01 -0.80
C ALA A 296 -19.44 23.78 -2.31
N SER A 297 -19.33 22.51 -2.75
CA SER A 297 -19.22 22.17 -4.17
C SER A 297 -20.48 22.53 -4.96
N ILE A 298 -21.66 22.29 -4.38
CA ILE A 298 -22.95 22.70 -4.96
C ILE A 298 -23.03 24.24 -5.10
N GLY A 299 -22.63 24.97 -4.06
CA GLY A 299 -22.58 26.44 -4.12
C GLY A 299 -21.61 26.95 -5.17
N ALA A 300 -20.47 26.31 -5.35
CA ALA A 300 -19.53 26.65 -6.42
C ALA A 300 -20.08 26.34 -7.81
N SER A 301 -20.76 25.20 -7.98
CA SER A 301 -21.44 24.84 -9.23
C SER A 301 -22.57 25.85 -9.57
N PHE A 302 -23.38 26.23 -8.58
CA PHE A 302 -24.39 27.28 -8.74
C PHE A 302 -23.78 28.64 -9.14
N GLY A 303 -22.56 28.92 -8.66
CA GLY A 303 -21.79 30.12 -9.04
C GLY A 303 -21.07 30.00 -10.39
N GLY A 304 -21.25 28.93 -11.16
CA GLY A 304 -20.70 28.76 -12.50
C GLY A 304 -19.32 28.12 -12.55
N ALA A 305 -18.85 27.49 -11.47
CA ALA A 305 -17.61 26.69 -11.45
C ALA A 305 -17.91 25.21 -11.72
N LEU A 306 -16.88 24.44 -12.06
CA LEU A 306 -16.92 22.98 -12.05
C LEU A 306 -16.78 22.50 -10.59
N GLY A 307 -17.94 22.30 -9.91
CA GLY A 307 -17.98 21.86 -8.52
C GLY A 307 -17.83 20.35 -8.39
N VAL A 308 -16.79 19.92 -7.70
CA VAL A 308 -16.49 18.48 -7.52
C VAL A 308 -16.24 18.14 -6.06
N THR A 309 -16.70 16.97 -5.64
CA THR A 309 -16.41 16.42 -4.31
C THR A 309 -16.09 14.94 -4.43
N ALA A 310 -15.26 14.43 -3.53
CA ALA A 310 -15.02 12.99 -3.39
C ALA A 310 -15.22 12.54 -1.93
N THR A 311 -15.42 11.23 -1.75
CA THR A 311 -15.63 10.62 -0.45
C THR A 311 -15.27 9.15 -0.45
N SER A 312 -15.30 8.52 0.72
CA SER A 312 -15.20 7.08 0.90
C SER A 312 -16.08 6.62 2.08
N GLY A 313 -16.16 5.32 2.30
CA GLY A 313 -16.97 4.77 3.39
C GLY A 313 -18.45 5.17 3.28
N PRO A 314 -19.10 5.65 4.36
CA PRO A 314 -20.53 6.00 4.38
C PRO A 314 -20.84 7.36 3.75
N GLY A 315 -19.82 8.07 3.22
CA GLY A 315 -19.97 9.49 2.84
C GLY A 315 -20.98 9.77 1.74
N VAL A 316 -21.22 8.84 0.80
CA VAL A 316 -22.29 9.01 -0.20
C VAL A 316 -23.66 9.05 0.46
N ALA A 317 -23.90 8.14 1.42
CA ALA A 317 -25.16 8.12 2.16
C ALA A 317 -25.37 9.42 2.97
N LEU A 318 -24.32 9.91 3.62
CA LEU A 318 -24.36 11.15 4.40
C LEU A 318 -24.57 12.41 3.52
N LYS A 319 -24.16 12.35 2.26
CA LYS A 319 -24.38 13.44 1.27
C LYS A 319 -25.73 13.37 0.57
N GLY A 320 -26.57 12.37 0.84
CA GLY A 320 -27.79 12.09 0.08
C GLY A 320 -28.75 13.27 -0.04
N GLU A 321 -28.98 14.05 1.03
CA GLU A 321 -29.82 15.24 1.01
C GLU A 321 -29.25 16.33 0.09
N ALA A 322 -27.96 16.60 0.21
CA ALA A 322 -27.29 17.61 -0.63
C ALA A 322 -27.26 17.19 -2.12
N ILE A 323 -27.05 15.91 -2.41
CA ILE A 323 -27.14 15.38 -3.78
C ILE A 323 -28.56 15.58 -4.34
N GLY A 324 -29.60 15.33 -3.52
CA GLY A 324 -30.99 15.60 -3.89
C GLY A 324 -31.23 17.07 -4.21
N LEU A 325 -30.63 17.99 -3.44
CA LEU A 325 -30.72 19.44 -3.72
C LEU A 325 -30.07 19.79 -5.07
N ALA A 326 -28.85 19.25 -5.31
CA ALA A 326 -28.15 19.50 -6.60
C ALA A 326 -28.98 19.01 -7.79
N PHE A 327 -29.62 17.84 -7.66
CA PHE A 327 -30.52 17.30 -8.68
C PHE A 327 -31.71 18.21 -8.93
N MET A 328 -32.36 18.70 -7.86
CA MET A 328 -33.52 19.62 -7.98
C MET A 328 -33.15 20.99 -8.58
N LEU A 329 -31.90 21.41 -8.43
CA LEU A 329 -31.39 22.66 -9.01
C LEU A 329 -30.78 22.46 -10.41
N GLU A 330 -30.81 21.24 -10.94
CA GLU A 330 -30.21 20.85 -12.24
C GLU A 330 -28.72 21.24 -12.35
N LEU A 331 -27.97 21.06 -11.25
CA LEU A 331 -26.54 21.36 -11.19
C LEU A 331 -25.72 20.09 -11.49
N PRO A 332 -24.62 20.22 -12.26
CA PRO A 332 -23.73 19.14 -12.56
C PRO A 332 -22.90 18.75 -11.33
#